data_24bccbbb4768a88b585fa0a9980b07a5
#
_entry.id   24bccbbb4768a88b585fa0a9980b07a5
#
_cell.length_a   1.000
_cell.length_b   1.000
_cell.length_c   1.000
_cell.angle_alpha   90.00
_cell.angle_beta   90.00
_cell.angle_gamma   90.00
#
_symmetry.space_group_name_H-M   'P 1'
#
loop_
_entity.id
_entity.type
_entity.pdbx_description
1 polymer ?
#
loop_
_entity_poly.entity_id
_entity_poly.type
_entity_poly.pdbx_seq_one_letter_code
_entity_poly.pdbx_strand_id
1 'polypeptide(L)'
;ARKWKEFGIVSLGIKAINYGDFDHNDAVGNNLGSFSAHDQVITLGASRKLNEKVTLGVNINALNSQYETYNSFALAANIATTYFNPEKAFTATFLLKNIGRQLNSYTDEKEFIPFDAQLGISKELKHLPFRYSLTFHHLHQFNIKSPYKLTSQTNIETGELEIKEESIAKTALRHVIIGGELNPFRKSLFVRGGFNFQRRFDMSLSTYPAMVGFSWGIGFKVSKFRLDYSRASYHLSGAPNNFSIATNLSTFGL
;
A
#
# COMPACT_ATOMS: atom_id res chain seq x y z
N ALA A 1 -6.15 15.74 10.49
CA ALA A 1 -6.90 16.44 9.44
C ALA A 1 -7.88 17.43 10.08
N ARG A 2 -8.03 18.60 9.51
CA ARG A 2 -8.93 19.66 9.98
C ARG A 2 -9.66 20.31 8.80
N LYS A 3 -10.95 20.64 8.99
CA LYS A 3 -11.71 21.41 8.01
C LYS A 3 -11.25 22.87 8.07
N TRP A 4 -10.84 23.43 6.93
CA TRP A 4 -10.38 24.82 6.82
C TRP A 4 -11.32 25.61 5.93
N LYS A 5 -12.29 26.29 6.59
CA LYS A 5 -13.28 27.18 5.93
C LYS A 5 -13.76 26.61 4.58
N GLU A 6 -13.67 27.41 3.52
CA GLU A 6 -14.09 27.05 2.16
C GLU A 6 -13.08 26.22 1.37
N PHE A 7 -11.82 26.11 1.84
CA PHE A 7 -10.77 25.34 1.15
C PHE A 7 -10.98 23.83 1.20
N GLY A 8 -11.73 23.33 2.20
CA GLY A 8 -11.97 21.90 2.35
C GLY A 8 -11.31 21.29 3.58
N ILE A 9 -10.72 20.12 3.46
CA ILE A 9 -10.03 19.43 4.55
C ILE A 9 -8.53 19.44 4.27
N VAL A 10 -7.76 19.86 5.26
CA VAL A 10 -6.29 19.83 5.24
C VAL A 10 -5.79 18.77 6.22
N SER A 11 -4.73 18.08 5.89
CA SER A 11 -4.12 17.03 6.71
C SER A 11 -2.61 17.14 6.72
N LEU A 12 -2.03 16.76 7.85
CA LEU A 12 -0.61 16.53 8.05
C LEU A 12 -0.42 15.08 8.48
N GLY A 13 0.53 14.39 7.89
CA GLY A 13 0.94 13.04 8.25
C GLY A 13 2.46 12.96 8.38
N ILE A 14 2.92 12.15 9.31
CA ILE A 14 4.33 11.79 9.47
C ILE A 14 4.38 10.26 9.54
N LYS A 15 5.28 9.67 8.76
CA LYS A 15 5.59 8.25 8.81
C LYS A 15 7.09 8.10 9.01
N ALA A 16 7.49 7.31 9.98
CA ALA A 16 8.88 6.96 10.22
C ALA A 16 8.99 5.42 10.20
N ILE A 17 10.04 4.93 9.57
CA ILE A 17 10.41 3.52 9.57
C ILE A 17 11.85 3.47 10.08
N ASN A 18 12.06 2.66 11.11
CA ASN A 18 13.39 2.34 11.62
C ASN A 18 13.66 0.87 11.29
N TYR A 19 14.75 0.61 10.60
CA TYR A 19 15.14 -0.75 10.20
C TYR A 19 16.03 -1.43 11.25
N GLY A 20 16.37 -0.72 12.34
CA GLY A 20 17.26 -1.19 13.37
C GLY A 20 18.73 -0.88 13.08
N ASP A 21 19.58 -1.49 13.88
CA ASP A 21 21.03 -1.37 13.75
C ASP A 21 21.58 -2.60 13.01
N PHE A 22 22.56 -2.37 12.17
CA PHE A 22 23.25 -3.38 11.37
C PHE A 22 24.73 -3.41 11.76
N ASP A 23 25.32 -4.59 11.83
CA ASP A 23 26.76 -4.74 12.06
C ASP A 23 27.53 -4.27 10.83
N HIS A 24 28.49 -3.37 11.05
CA HIS A 24 29.45 -2.94 10.02
C HIS A 24 30.66 -3.84 10.07
N ASN A 25 30.77 -4.74 9.13
CA ASN A 25 31.88 -5.68 9.04
C ASN A 25 32.77 -5.38 7.83
N ASP A 26 34.11 -5.58 7.99
CA ASP A 26 35.00 -5.56 6.86
C ASP A 26 34.86 -6.81 5.97
N ALA A 27 35.60 -6.84 4.84
CA ALA A 27 35.53 -7.95 3.89
C ALA A 27 36.06 -9.29 4.47
N VAL A 28 36.73 -9.27 5.62
CA VAL A 28 37.29 -10.45 6.31
C VAL A 28 36.44 -10.85 7.51
N GLY A 29 35.35 -10.09 7.79
CA GLY A 29 34.39 -10.38 8.84
C GLY A 29 34.69 -9.76 10.21
N ASN A 30 35.66 -8.85 10.32
CA ASN A 30 35.89 -8.13 11.55
C ASN A 30 34.80 -7.06 11.75
N ASN A 31 34.26 -6.97 12.95
CA ASN A 31 33.29 -5.96 13.30
C ASN A 31 33.96 -4.59 13.46
N LEU A 32 33.55 -3.60 12.64
CA LEU A 32 34.01 -2.22 12.66
C LEU A 32 33.06 -1.28 13.43
N GLY A 33 31.98 -1.82 13.99
CA GLY A 33 30.94 -1.07 14.69
C GLY A 33 29.54 -1.39 14.17
N SER A 34 28.61 -0.47 14.33
CA SER A 34 27.23 -0.62 13.82
C SER A 34 26.78 0.66 13.13
N PHE A 35 25.83 0.53 12.20
CA PHE A 35 25.14 1.64 11.56
C PHE A 35 23.63 1.45 11.61
N SER A 36 22.88 2.53 11.52
CA SER A 36 21.41 2.50 11.48
C SER A 36 20.87 2.87 10.10
N ALA A 37 19.66 2.42 9.81
CA ALA A 37 18.91 2.80 8.61
C ALA A 37 17.50 3.24 8.97
N HIS A 38 17.03 4.33 8.38
CA HIS A 38 15.69 4.84 8.62
C HIS A 38 15.12 5.64 7.45
N ASP A 39 13.81 5.57 7.29
CA ASP A 39 13.03 6.37 6.34
C ASP A 39 12.05 7.27 7.07
N GLN A 40 11.87 8.48 6.56
CA GLN A 40 10.89 9.43 7.05
C GLN A 40 10.10 10.01 5.89
N VAL A 41 8.78 10.13 6.06
CA VAL A 41 7.90 10.77 5.09
C VAL A 41 7.01 11.77 5.79
N ILE A 42 7.07 13.02 5.34
CA ILE A 42 6.14 14.07 5.75
C ILE A 42 5.14 14.25 4.61
N THR A 43 3.85 14.16 4.94
CA THR A 43 2.75 14.30 3.98
C THR A 43 1.90 15.51 4.33
N LEU A 44 1.73 16.41 3.38
CA LEU A 44 0.73 17.48 3.43
C LEU A 44 -0.39 17.14 2.46
N GLY A 45 -1.63 17.12 2.95
CA GLY A 45 -2.79 16.77 2.15
C GLY A 45 -3.86 17.85 2.17
N ALA A 46 -4.54 18.00 1.04
CA ALA A 46 -5.72 18.84 0.92
C ALA A 46 -6.79 18.12 0.10
N SER A 47 -8.06 18.27 0.50
CA SER A 47 -9.18 17.73 -0.26
C SER A 47 -10.38 18.68 -0.26
N ARG A 48 -11.07 18.75 -1.39
CA ARG A 48 -12.24 19.60 -1.59
C ARG A 48 -13.35 18.86 -2.31
N LYS A 49 -14.57 19.04 -1.85
CA LYS A 49 -15.76 18.63 -2.60
C LYS A 49 -15.94 19.54 -3.81
N LEU A 50 -15.97 18.98 -5.01
CA LEU A 50 -16.29 19.69 -6.25
C LEU A 50 -17.81 19.82 -6.41
N ASN A 51 -18.55 18.78 -6.00
CA ASN A 51 -20.01 18.76 -5.90
C ASN A 51 -20.42 17.73 -4.82
N GLU A 52 -21.72 17.46 -4.71
CA GLU A 52 -22.25 16.54 -3.69
C GLU A 52 -21.68 15.10 -3.77
N LYS A 53 -21.29 14.66 -4.98
CA LYS A 53 -20.84 13.28 -5.24
C LYS A 53 -19.35 13.16 -5.53
N VAL A 54 -18.66 14.27 -5.90
CA VAL A 54 -17.27 14.22 -6.33
C VAL A 54 -16.37 15.03 -5.39
N THR A 55 -15.31 14.40 -4.95
CA THR A 55 -14.26 15.00 -4.12
C THR A 55 -12.91 14.84 -4.83
N LEU A 56 -12.14 15.94 -4.89
CA LEU A 56 -10.75 15.94 -5.33
C LEU A 56 -9.83 16.01 -4.11
N GLY A 57 -8.75 15.25 -4.12
CA GLY A 57 -7.71 15.26 -3.09
C GLY A 57 -6.32 15.31 -3.71
N VAL A 58 -5.42 16.01 -3.06
CA VAL A 58 -4.00 16.10 -3.43
C VAL A 58 -3.16 15.93 -2.17
N ASN A 59 -2.11 15.15 -2.25
CA ASN A 59 -1.08 15.04 -1.22
C ASN A 59 0.28 15.36 -1.82
N ILE A 60 1.14 16.04 -1.05
CA ILE A 60 2.56 16.22 -1.34
C ILE A 60 3.33 15.49 -0.25
N ASN A 61 4.26 14.65 -0.67
CA ASN A 61 5.10 13.82 0.19
C ASN A 61 6.56 14.27 0.04
N ALA A 62 7.19 14.60 1.16
CA ALA A 62 8.63 14.78 1.26
C ALA A 62 9.22 13.52 1.93
N LEU A 63 10.05 12.81 1.19
CA LEU A 63 10.68 11.57 1.64
C LEU A 63 12.14 11.81 1.92
N ASN A 64 12.59 11.45 3.11
CA ASN A 64 14.01 11.44 3.49
C ASN A 64 14.38 10.02 3.90
N SER A 65 15.46 9.51 3.36
CA SER A 65 15.95 8.16 3.63
C SER A 65 17.44 8.22 3.94
N GLN A 66 17.84 7.56 5.00
CA GLN A 66 19.24 7.50 5.43
C GLN A 66 19.63 6.04 5.68
N TYR A 67 20.73 5.64 5.06
CA TYR A 67 21.39 4.36 5.25
C TYR A 67 22.87 4.62 5.53
N GLU A 68 23.32 4.36 6.75
CA GLU A 68 24.66 4.65 7.19
C GLU A 68 25.01 6.13 6.96
N THR A 69 25.97 6.41 6.06
CA THR A 69 26.39 7.76 5.63
C THR A 69 25.66 8.27 4.40
N TYR A 70 24.89 7.38 3.72
CA TYR A 70 24.16 7.71 2.50
C TYR A 70 22.82 8.34 2.82
N ASN A 71 22.50 9.43 2.14
CA ASN A 71 21.24 10.15 2.30
C ASN A 71 20.53 10.32 0.95
N SER A 72 19.23 10.16 0.93
CA SER A 72 18.39 10.39 -0.24
C SER A 72 17.18 11.24 0.13
N PHE A 73 16.84 12.18 -0.75
CA PHE A 73 15.67 13.02 -0.60
C PHE A 73 14.82 13.04 -1.87
N ALA A 74 13.52 12.87 -1.72
CA ALA A 74 12.58 12.84 -2.84
C ALA A 74 11.31 13.62 -2.54
N LEU A 75 10.70 14.19 -3.59
CA LEU A 75 9.38 14.80 -3.55
C LEU A 75 8.44 14.06 -4.49
N ALA A 76 7.24 13.75 -3.99
CA ALA A 76 6.20 13.09 -4.77
C ALA A 76 4.83 13.65 -4.44
N ALA A 77 3.94 13.71 -5.45
CA ALA A 77 2.54 14.09 -5.28
C ALA A 77 1.63 12.89 -5.56
N ASN A 78 0.48 12.85 -4.87
CA ASN A 78 -0.62 11.95 -5.18
C ASN A 78 -1.85 12.79 -5.48
N ILE A 79 -2.60 12.43 -6.53
CA ILE A 79 -3.84 13.10 -6.93
C ILE A 79 -4.94 12.06 -6.99
N ALA A 80 -6.06 12.31 -6.30
CA ALA A 80 -7.19 11.40 -6.27
C ALA A 80 -8.50 12.10 -6.55
N THR A 81 -9.36 11.47 -7.35
CA THR A 81 -10.75 11.88 -7.55
C THR A 81 -11.64 10.76 -7.06
N THR A 82 -12.54 11.08 -6.13
CA THR A 82 -13.48 10.12 -5.55
C THR A 82 -14.92 10.52 -5.90
N TYR A 83 -15.62 9.59 -6.53
CA TYR A 83 -17.08 9.64 -6.71
C TYR A 83 -17.75 8.83 -5.61
N PHE A 84 -18.71 9.43 -4.92
CA PHE A 84 -19.50 8.77 -3.88
C PHE A 84 -20.99 8.95 -4.14
N ASN A 85 -21.73 7.83 -4.20
CA ASN A 85 -23.18 7.83 -4.28
C ASN A 85 -23.76 7.23 -2.98
N PRO A 86 -24.32 8.06 -2.08
CA PRO A 86 -24.86 7.60 -0.80
C PRO A 86 -26.08 6.68 -0.94
N GLU A 87 -26.94 6.91 -1.93
CA GLU A 87 -28.15 6.10 -2.15
C GLU A 87 -27.81 4.65 -2.52
N LYS A 88 -26.77 4.47 -3.32
CA LYS A 88 -26.29 3.16 -3.78
C LYS A 88 -25.20 2.57 -2.88
N ALA A 89 -24.76 3.33 -1.85
CA ALA A 89 -23.60 3.02 -1.00
C ALA A 89 -22.38 2.60 -1.83
N PHE A 90 -22.15 3.32 -2.95
CA PHE A 90 -21.13 3.03 -3.95
C PHE A 90 -20.07 4.12 -3.94
N THR A 91 -18.81 3.70 -3.96
CA THR A 91 -17.64 4.60 -4.10
C THR A 91 -16.77 4.12 -5.24
N ALA A 92 -16.31 5.05 -6.07
CA ALA A 92 -15.25 4.82 -7.05
C ALA A 92 -14.18 5.89 -6.88
N THR A 93 -12.90 5.49 -6.89
CA THR A 93 -11.77 6.40 -6.73
C THR A 93 -10.74 6.12 -7.80
N PHE A 94 -10.33 7.15 -8.53
CA PHE A 94 -9.17 7.12 -9.39
C PHE A 94 -8.02 7.84 -8.69
N LEU A 95 -6.85 7.21 -8.64
CA LEU A 95 -5.67 7.70 -7.94
C LEU A 95 -4.45 7.62 -8.85
N LEU A 96 -3.75 8.74 -8.99
CA LEU A 96 -2.39 8.82 -9.51
C LEU A 96 -1.45 8.99 -8.32
N LYS A 97 -0.56 8.05 -8.12
CA LYS A 97 0.31 7.97 -6.95
C LYS A 97 1.76 8.14 -7.36
N ASN A 98 2.54 8.80 -6.49
CA ASN A 98 3.98 8.94 -6.64
C ASN A 98 4.40 9.69 -7.92
N ILE A 99 3.68 10.76 -8.27
CA ILE A 99 4.11 11.69 -9.33
C ILE A 99 5.25 12.54 -8.76
N GLY A 100 6.49 12.19 -9.07
CA GLY A 100 7.62 12.88 -8.46
C GLY A 100 8.97 12.36 -8.91
N ARG A 101 10.00 12.83 -8.23
CA ARG A 101 11.38 12.43 -8.51
C ARG A 101 12.26 12.53 -7.26
N GLN A 102 13.32 11.77 -7.26
CA GLN A 102 14.42 11.90 -6.33
C GLN A 102 15.21 13.17 -6.65
N LEU A 103 15.44 14.00 -5.65
CA LEU A 103 16.18 15.26 -5.75
C LEU A 103 17.64 15.06 -5.37
N ASN A 104 17.87 14.32 -4.29
CA ASN A 104 19.18 13.86 -3.86
C ASN A 104 19.18 12.32 -3.83
N SER A 105 20.18 11.70 -4.43
CA SER A 105 20.36 10.25 -4.51
C SER A 105 21.43 9.77 -3.55
N TYR A 106 21.41 8.49 -3.18
CA TYR A 106 22.47 7.87 -2.36
C TYR A 106 23.81 7.84 -3.07
N THR A 107 23.78 7.73 -4.40
CA THR A 107 24.93 7.70 -5.31
C THR A 107 24.74 8.72 -6.41
N ASP A 108 25.59 8.75 -7.41
CA ASP A 108 25.46 9.63 -8.57
C ASP A 108 24.27 9.27 -9.47
N GLU A 109 23.71 8.05 -9.33
CA GLU A 109 22.56 7.59 -10.08
C GLU A 109 21.25 7.89 -9.33
N LYS A 110 20.28 8.50 -10.04
CA LYS A 110 18.93 8.77 -9.50
C LYS A 110 18.01 7.61 -9.76
N GLU A 111 17.29 7.21 -8.71
CA GLU A 111 16.26 6.18 -8.78
C GLU A 111 14.90 6.77 -9.13
N PHE A 112 14.12 6.02 -9.88
CA PHE A 112 12.75 6.39 -10.19
C PHE A 112 11.83 6.10 -9.00
N ILE A 113 11.00 7.08 -8.64
CA ILE A 113 9.90 6.82 -7.71
C ILE A 113 8.85 5.98 -8.43
N PRO A 114 8.37 4.87 -7.84
CA PRO A 114 7.43 3.97 -8.50
C PRO A 114 6.06 4.65 -8.66
N PHE A 115 5.84 5.23 -9.85
CA PHE A 115 4.54 5.78 -10.25
C PHE A 115 3.49 4.67 -10.30
N ASP A 116 2.26 4.97 -9.87
CA ASP A 116 1.17 4.02 -9.93
C ASP A 116 -0.16 4.72 -10.22
N ALA A 117 -0.87 4.25 -11.25
CA ALA A 117 -2.24 4.65 -11.56
C ALA A 117 -3.20 3.56 -11.09
N GLN A 118 -4.17 3.91 -10.24
CA GLN A 118 -5.07 2.98 -9.59
C GLN A 118 -6.53 3.37 -9.79
N LEU A 119 -7.40 2.36 -9.88
CA LEU A 119 -8.85 2.51 -9.81
C LEU A 119 -9.39 1.61 -8.69
N GLY A 120 -10.02 2.21 -7.70
CA GLY A 120 -10.68 1.52 -6.60
C GLY A 120 -12.20 1.64 -6.70
N ILE A 121 -12.91 0.54 -6.51
CA ILE A 121 -14.37 0.52 -6.40
C ILE A 121 -14.77 -0.19 -5.11
N SER A 122 -15.76 0.34 -4.42
CA SER A 122 -16.36 -0.36 -3.27
C SER A 122 -17.86 -0.15 -3.21
N LYS A 123 -18.58 -1.16 -2.71
CA LYS A 123 -20.01 -1.10 -2.52
C LYS A 123 -20.41 -1.85 -1.26
N GLU A 124 -21.30 -1.23 -0.48
CA GLU A 124 -21.94 -1.86 0.66
C GLU A 124 -23.27 -2.48 0.24
N LEU A 125 -23.53 -3.69 0.71
CA LEU A 125 -24.77 -4.40 0.39
C LEU A 125 -25.92 -3.87 1.27
N LYS A 126 -27.10 -3.66 0.67
CA LYS A 126 -28.25 -3.06 1.37
C LYS A 126 -28.78 -3.90 2.54
N HIS A 127 -28.74 -5.23 2.39
CA HIS A 127 -29.38 -6.17 3.33
C HIS A 127 -28.36 -6.95 4.18
N LEU A 128 -27.07 -6.79 3.90
CA LEU A 128 -25.99 -7.45 4.64
C LEU A 128 -25.00 -6.41 5.12
N PRO A 129 -24.48 -6.53 6.35
CA PRO A 129 -23.45 -5.63 6.88
C PRO A 129 -22.08 -5.93 6.25
N PHE A 130 -22.07 -6.04 4.91
CA PHE A 130 -20.89 -6.42 4.14
C PHE A 130 -20.61 -5.41 3.03
N ARG A 131 -19.34 -4.98 2.97
CA ARG A 131 -18.80 -4.13 1.91
C ARG A 131 -17.73 -4.91 1.16
N TYR A 132 -17.85 -5.00 -0.15
CA TYR A 132 -16.76 -5.50 -1.00
C TYR A 132 -15.99 -4.36 -1.65
N SER A 133 -14.75 -4.63 -2.01
CA SER A 133 -13.88 -3.70 -2.73
C SER A 133 -13.07 -4.42 -3.78
N LEU A 134 -12.83 -3.72 -4.89
CA LEU A 134 -11.93 -4.12 -5.96
C LEU A 134 -10.98 -2.95 -6.19
N THR A 135 -9.69 -3.25 -6.28
CA THR A 135 -8.67 -2.26 -6.64
C THR A 135 -7.87 -2.79 -7.81
N PHE A 136 -7.80 -1.98 -8.84
CA PHE A 136 -6.94 -2.20 -9.99
C PHE A 136 -5.75 -1.25 -9.85
N HIS A 137 -4.53 -1.78 -9.88
CA HIS A 137 -3.31 -1.00 -9.72
C HIS A 137 -2.36 -1.20 -10.89
N HIS A 138 -1.35 -0.33 -11.02
CA HIS A 138 -0.39 -0.28 -12.13
C HIS A 138 -1.07 -0.17 -13.50
N LEU A 139 -2.19 0.59 -13.60
CA LEU A 139 -2.95 0.74 -14.85
C LEU A 139 -2.15 1.41 -15.98
N HIS A 140 -1.02 2.02 -15.68
CA HIS A 140 -0.11 2.64 -16.64
C HIS A 140 0.80 1.64 -17.37
N GLN A 141 0.91 0.40 -16.88
CA GLN A 141 1.81 -0.61 -17.41
C GLN A 141 1.13 -1.99 -17.35
N PHE A 142 0.98 -2.66 -18.47
CA PHE A 142 0.30 -3.95 -18.50
C PHE A 142 1.16 -5.11 -17.95
N ASN A 143 2.45 -5.12 -18.27
CA ASN A 143 3.35 -6.18 -17.79
C ASN A 143 4.06 -5.75 -16.50
N ILE A 144 3.56 -6.25 -15.36
CA ILE A 144 4.11 -6.01 -14.02
C ILE A 144 4.72 -7.28 -13.40
N LYS A 145 5.12 -8.22 -14.24
CA LYS A 145 5.77 -9.46 -13.80
C LYS A 145 7.13 -9.14 -13.18
N SER A 146 7.41 -9.75 -12.02
CA SER A 146 8.73 -9.62 -11.41
C SER A 146 9.81 -10.23 -12.31
N PRO A 147 10.88 -9.49 -12.64
CA PRO A 147 11.96 -10.00 -13.48
C PRO A 147 12.75 -11.12 -12.79
N TYR A 148 12.65 -11.22 -11.46
CA TYR A 148 13.40 -12.20 -10.67
C TYR A 148 12.69 -13.55 -10.53
N LYS A 149 11.42 -13.64 -10.91
CA LYS A 149 10.69 -14.92 -10.90
C LYS A 149 10.92 -15.64 -12.22
N LEU A 150 12.02 -16.35 -12.30
CA LEU A 150 12.31 -17.24 -13.42
C LEU A 150 11.25 -18.35 -13.44
N THR A 151 10.37 -18.31 -14.40
CA THR A 151 9.48 -19.40 -14.79
C THR A 151 10.18 -20.32 -15.79
N SER A 152 11.49 -20.49 -15.67
CA SER A 152 12.23 -21.47 -16.45
C SER A 152 12.07 -22.84 -15.79
N GLN A 153 11.47 -23.76 -16.50
CA GLN A 153 11.56 -25.19 -16.21
C GLN A 153 12.63 -25.75 -17.15
N THR A 154 13.61 -26.44 -16.59
CA THR A 154 14.53 -27.21 -17.42
C THR A 154 13.75 -28.39 -17.97
N ASN A 155 13.62 -28.46 -19.28
CA ASN A 155 13.07 -29.65 -19.91
C ASN A 155 13.99 -30.83 -19.62
N ILE A 156 13.46 -31.84 -18.91
CA ILE A 156 14.25 -32.96 -18.43
C ILE A 156 14.79 -33.83 -19.61
N GLU A 157 14.12 -33.77 -20.78
CA GLU A 157 14.52 -34.55 -21.98
C GLU A 157 15.56 -33.83 -22.83
N THR A 158 15.47 -32.47 -22.93
CA THR A 158 16.37 -31.70 -23.82
C THR A 158 17.47 -30.97 -23.06
N GLY A 159 17.33 -30.76 -21.74
CA GLY A 159 18.24 -29.98 -20.92
C GLY A 159 18.11 -28.46 -21.15
N GLU A 160 17.20 -28.03 -22.03
CA GLU A 160 16.99 -26.61 -22.36
C GLU A 160 16.08 -25.92 -21.34
N LEU A 161 16.35 -24.65 -21.08
CA LEU A 161 15.52 -23.78 -20.24
C LEU A 161 14.29 -23.33 -21.04
N GLU A 162 13.15 -23.96 -20.82
CA GLU A 162 11.87 -23.49 -21.35
C GLU A 162 11.36 -22.30 -20.53
N ILE A 163 11.30 -21.13 -21.14
CA ILE A 163 10.63 -19.96 -20.59
C ILE A 163 9.14 -20.10 -20.86
N LYS A 164 8.38 -20.55 -19.88
CA LYS A 164 6.93 -20.66 -20.02
C LYS A 164 6.31 -19.26 -20.02
N GLU A 165 5.76 -18.84 -21.15
CA GLU A 165 5.02 -17.59 -21.24
C GLU A 165 3.80 -17.62 -20.32
N GLU A 166 3.61 -16.55 -19.58
CA GLU A 166 2.47 -16.41 -18.70
C GLU A 166 1.22 -16.02 -19.51
N SER A 167 0.07 -16.63 -19.18
CA SER A 167 -1.18 -16.31 -19.87
C SER A 167 -1.61 -14.85 -19.61
N ILE A 168 -2.22 -14.22 -20.62
CA ILE A 168 -2.77 -12.86 -20.53
C ILE A 168 -3.71 -12.70 -19.32
N ALA A 169 -4.54 -13.72 -19.04
CA ALA A 169 -5.44 -13.72 -17.90
C ALA A 169 -4.70 -13.62 -16.56
N LYS A 170 -3.58 -14.32 -16.41
CA LYS A 170 -2.78 -14.27 -15.19
C LYS A 170 -2.07 -12.92 -15.06
N THR A 171 -1.58 -12.34 -16.15
CA THR A 171 -1.02 -10.99 -16.18
C THR A 171 -2.08 -9.95 -15.78
N ALA A 172 -3.30 -10.04 -16.31
CA ALA A 172 -4.41 -9.15 -15.93
C ALA A 172 -4.79 -9.29 -14.44
N LEU A 173 -4.82 -10.52 -13.91
CA LEU A 173 -5.11 -10.75 -12.50
C LEU A 173 -4.07 -10.13 -11.56
N ARG A 174 -2.82 -9.95 -11.98
CA ARG A 174 -1.80 -9.26 -11.17
C ARG A 174 -2.21 -7.84 -10.79
N HIS A 175 -3.00 -7.18 -11.62
CA HIS A 175 -3.51 -5.84 -11.36
C HIS A 175 -4.64 -5.79 -10.34
N VAL A 176 -5.16 -6.94 -9.88
CA VAL A 176 -6.37 -7.01 -9.07
C VAL A 176 -6.05 -7.27 -7.61
N ILE A 177 -6.66 -6.46 -6.74
CA ILE A 177 -6.76 -6.71 -5.30
C ILE A 177 -8.24 -6.76 -4.96
N ILE A 178 -8.67 -7.82 -4.29
CA ILE A 178 -10.04 -7.95 -3.78
C ILE A 178 -10.05 -7.78 -2.28
N GLY A 179 -11.12 -7.20 -1.75
CA GLY A 179 -11.30 -7.02 -0.31
C GLY A 179 -12.75 -7.11 0.11
N GLY A 180 -12.94 -7.46 1.37
CA GLY A 180 -14.23 -7.48 2.01
C GLY A 180 -14.16 -6.97 3.44
N GLU A 181 -15.18 -6.26 3.87
CA GLU A 181 -15.37 -5.81 5.24
C GLU A 181 -16.76 -6.25 5.71
N LEU A 182 -16.80 -6.97 6.80
CA LEU A 182 -18.01 -7.36 7.52
C LEU A 182 -18.12 -6.52 8.79
N ASN A 183 -19.29 -5.91 8.99
CA ASN A 183 -19.61 -5.10 10.17
C ASN A 183 -20.85 -5.62 10.89
N PRO A 184 -20.76 -6.75 11.61
CA PRO A 184 -21.93 -7.45 12.16
C PRO A 184 -22.66 -6.65 13.24
N PHE A 185 -21.96 -5.80 13.98
CA PHE A 185 -22.55 -5.00 15.08
C PHE A 185 -22.62 -3.51 14.76
N ARG A 186 -22.99 -3.16 13.53
CA ARG A 186 -23.19 -1.79 13.04
C ARG A 186 -22.34 -0.74 13.78
N LYS A 187 -21.09 -0.56 13.29
CA LYS A 187 -20.11 0.47 13.73
C LYS A 187 -19.21 0.13 14.91
N SER A 188 -19.36 -1.03 15.57
CA SER A 188 -18.51 -1.36 16.74
C SER A 188 -17.42 -2.37 16.41
N LEU A 189 -17.72 -3.37 15.56
CA LEU A 189 -16.77 -4.42 15.15
C LEU A 189 -16.63 -4.43 13.63
N PHE A 190 -15.40 -4.48 13.16
CA PHE A 190 -15.06 -4.59 11.73
C PHE A 190 -14.15 -5.79 11.53
N VAL A 191 -14.55 -6.72 10.70
CA VAL A 191 -13.72 -7.84 10.27
C VAL A 191 -13.41 -7.67 8.79
N ARG A 192 -12.13 -7.70 8.44
CA ARG A 192 -11.66 -7.44 7.08
C ARG A 192 -10.84 -8.58 6.56
N GLY A 193 -11.00 -8.85 5.27
CA GLY A 193 -10.17 -9.79 4.53
C GLY A 193 -9.82 -9.23 3.17
N GLY A 194 -8.66 -9.60 2.65
CA GLY A 194 -8.23 -9.16 1.33
C GLY A 194 -7.27 -10.15 0.69
N PHE A 195 -7.19 -10.07 -0.63
CA PHE A 195 -6.28 -10.89 -1.43
C PHE A 195 -5.66 -10.07 -2.55
N ASN A 196 -4.33 -10.14 -2.64
CA ASN A 196 -3.52 -9.49 -3.66
C ASN A 196 -2.93 -10.54 -4.60
N PHE A 197 -3.42 -10.57 -5.84
CA PHE A 197 -2.98 -11.55 -6.84
C PHE A 197 -1.52 -11.36 -7.27
N GLN A 198 -1.05 -10.11 -7.44
CA GLN A 198 0.35 -9.87 -7.78
C GLN A 198 1.28 -10.46 -6.72
N ARG A 199 1.03 -10.15 -5.44
CA ARG A 199 1.82 -10.69 -4.33
C ARG A 199 1.79 -12.21 -4.32
N ARG A 200 0.62 -12.82 -4.54
CA ARG A 200 0.47 -14.27 -4.65
C ARG A 200 1.35 -14.85 -5.74
N PHE A 201 1.35 -14.25 -6.91
CA PHE A 201 2.11 -14.76 -8.04
C PHE A 201 3.60 -14.51 -7.92
N ASP A 202 4.02 -13.35 -7.37
CA ASP A 202 5.43 -12.96 -7.33
C ASP A 202 6.18 -13.47 -6.12
N MET A 203 5.53 -13.54 -4.95
CA MET A 203 6.20 -13.82 -3.68
C MET A 203 5.94 -15.22 -3.12
N SER A 204 5.04 -16.02 -3.71
CA SER A 204 4.84 -17.40 -3.27
C SER A 204 5.91 -18.32 -3.83
N LEU A 205 6.38 -19.27 -3.01
CA LEU A 205 7.22 -20.36 -3.45
C LEU A 205 6.36 -21.46 -4.04
N SER A 206 6.81 -22.12 -5.12
CA SER A 206 6.08 -23.22 -5.76
C SER A 206 5.95 -24.43 -4.85
N THR A 207 6.98 -24.72 -4.05
CA THR A 207 7.03 -25.84 -3.11
C THR A 207 6.24 -25.59 -1.83
N TYR A 208 6.09 -24.33 -1.42
CA TYR A 208 5.35 -23.96 -0.20
C TYR A 208 4.67 -22.60 -0.36
N PRO A 209 3.47 -22.56 -0.97
CA PRO A 209 2.80 -21.30 -1.32
C PRO A 209 2.28 -20.52 -0.11
N ALA A 210 2.14 -21.15 1.07
CA ALA A 210 1.66 -20.54 2.31
C ALA A 210 0.41 -19.63 2.11
N MET A 211 0.22 -18.64 3.00
CA MET A 211 -0.86 -17.65 2.93
C MET A 211 -0.50 -16.39 2.13
N VAL A 212 0.56 -16.44 1.31
CA VAL A 212 1.03 -15.28 0.55
C VAL A 212 -0.08 -14.66 -0.30
N GLY A 213 -0.20 -13.35 -0.24
CA GLY A 213 -1.27 -12.59 -0.89
C GLY A 213 -2.51 -12.36 -0.03
N PHE A 214 -2.74 -13.15 1.02
CA PHE A 214 -3.83 -12.92 1.96
C PHE A 214 -3.48 -11.85 2.99
N SER A 215 -4.50 -11.08 3.36
CA SER A 215 -4.48 -10.15 4.48
C SER A 215 -5.79 -10.22 5.24
N TRP A 216 -5.74 -9.99 6.54
CA TRP A 216 -6.92 -9.91 7.38
C TRP A 216 -6.74 -8.86 8.47
N GLY A 217 -7.82 -8.41 9.02
CA GLY A 217 -7.80 -7.43 10.10
C GLY A 217 -9.09 -7.40 10.90
N ILE A 218 -8.97 -6.93 12.11
CA ILE A 218 -10.09 -6.72 13.01
C ILE A 218 -10.01 -5.30 13.58
N GLY A 219 -11.14 -4.63 13.67
CA GLY A 219 -11.24 -3.28 14.22
C GLY A 219 -12.36 -3.17 15.22
N PHE A 220 -12.12 -2.44 16.29
CA PHE A 220 -13.10 -2.15 17.34
C PHE A 220 -13.26 -0.65 17.49
N LYS A 221 -14.50 -0.18 17.54
CA LYS A 221 -14.82 1.19 17.93
C LYS A 221 -15.40 1.18 19.33
N VAL A 222 -14.65 1.77 20.27
CA VAL A 222 -15.01 1.90 21.67
C VAL A 222 -15.08 3.38 22.01
N SER A 223 -16.29 3.89 22.25
CA SER A 223 -16.52 5.31 22.58
C SER A 223 -15.94 6.24 21.48
N LYS A 224 -14.96 7.04 21.84
CA LYS A 224 -14.29 8.05 20.98
C LYS A 224 -13.09 7.48 20.20
N PHE A 225 -12.68 6.25 20.51
CA PHE A 225 -11.49 5.62 19.93
C PHE A 225 -11.87 4.48 18.97
N ARG A 226 -11.05 4.32 17.94
CA ARG A 226 -11.07 3.14 17.09
C ARG A 226 -9.70 2.49 17.15
N LEU A 227 -9.69 1.20 17.43
CA LEU A 227 -8.50 0.35 17.48
C LEU A 227 -8.60 -0.63 16.32
N ASP A 228 -7.56 -0.70 15.50
CA ASP A 228 -7.50 -1.67 14.41
C ASP A 228 -6.21 -2.48 14.53
N TYR A 229 -6.31 -3.77 14.29
CA TYR A 229 -5.18 -4.67 14.09
C TYR A 229 -5.29 -5.32 12.71
N SER A 230 -4.18 -5.45 12.01
CA SER A 230 -4.14 -6.17 10.75
C SER A 230 -2.83 -6.91 10.55
N ARG A 231 -2.92 -8.02 9.80
CA ARG A 231 -1.78 -8.84 9.38
C ARG A 231 -1.88 -9.13 7.90
N ALA A 232 -0.76 -9.01 7.21
CA ALA A 232 -0.68 -9.31 5.78
C ALA A 232 0.46 -10.28 5.52
N SER A 233 0.16 -11.39 4.84
CA SER A 233 1.18 -12.40 4.48
C SER A 233 1.89 -11.95 3.20
N TYR A 234 3.11 -11.44 3.36
CA TYR A 234 3.92 -10.96 2.24
C TYR A 234 4.74 -12.08 1.62
N HIS A 235 5.47 -12.80 2.45
CA HIS A 235 6.36 -13.88 2.05
C HIS A 235 6.38 -14.94 3.15
N LEU A 236 6.93 -16.13 2.86
CA LEU A 236 7.07 -17.18 3.84
C LEU A 236 7.86 -16.74 5.09
N SER A 237 8.87 -15.88 4.89
CA SER A 237 9.72 -15.36 5.97
C SER A 237 9.14 -14.15 6.70
N GLY A 238 8.04 -13.55 6.24
CA GLY A 238 7.55 -12.32 6.85
C GLY A 238 6.07 -12.03 6.64
N ALA A 239 5.40 -11.71 7.75
CA ALA A 239 4.01 -11.27 7.77
C ALA A 239 3.88 -10.10 8.77
N PRO A 240 3.99 -8.84 8.29
CA PRO A 240 3.92 -7.67 9.15
C PRO A 240 2.59 -7.57 9.88
N ASN A 241 2.66 -7.13 11.13
CA ASN A 241 1.52 -6.80 11.97
C ASN A 241 1.41 -5.28 12.07
N ASN A 242 0.21 -4.76 11.95
CA ASN A 242 -0.07 -3.33 12.06
C ASN A 242 -1.10 -3.09 13.14
N PHE A 243 -0.81 -2.16 14.03
CA PHE A 243 -1.73 -1.64 15.04
C PHE A 243 -2.01 -0.18 14.73
N SER A 244 -3.26 0.23 14.83
CA SER A 244 -3.62 1.63 14.72
C SER A 244 -4.63 2.06 15.78
N ILE A 245 -4.48 3.29 16.23
CA ILE A 245 -5.42 3.97 17.13
C ILE A 245 -5.87 5.24 16.43
N ALA A 246 -7.17 5.42 16.28
CA ALA A 246 -7.74 6.61 15.67
C ALA A 246 -8.78 7.25 16.60
N THR A 247 -8.80 8.58 16.61
CA THR A 247 -9.83 9.36 17.30
C THR A 247 -10.16 10.62 16.52
N ASN A 248 -11.32 11.20 16.78
CA ASN A 248 -11.72 12.48 16.22
C ASN A 248 -11.65 13.55 17.32
N LEU A 249 -10.77 14.54 17.13
CA LEU A 249 -10.55 15.61 18.11
C LEU A 249 -11.81 16.46 18.35
N SER A 250 -12.68 16.61 17.35
CA SER A 250 -13.96 17.30 17.52
C SER A 250 -14.87 16.66 18.57
N THR A 251 -14.68 15.38 18.90
CA THR A 251 -15.44 14.69 19.98
C THR A 251 -14.98 15.08 21.38
N PHE A 252 -13.86 15.80 21.49
CA PHE A 252 -13.30 16.33 22.73
C PHE A 252 -13.53 17.85 22.88
N GLY A 253 -14.26 18.47 21.93
CA GLY A 253 -14.53 19.93 21.97
C GLY A 253 -13.35 20.79 21.46
N LEU A 254 -12.36 20.15 20.76
CA LEU A 254 -11.19 20.82 20.18
C LEU A 254 -11.37 21.09 18.67
#